data_0e72b1c94cfa6d9ec1043ec2d1a9b3eb
#
_entry.id   0e72b1c94cfa6d9ec1043ec2d1a9b3eb
#
_cell.length_a   1.000
_cell.length_b   1.000
_cell.length_c   1.000
_cell.angle_alpha   90.00
_cell.angle_beta   90.00
_cell.angle_gamma   90.00
#
_symmetry.space_group_name_H-M   'P 1'
#
loop_
_entity.id
_entity.type
_entity.pdbx_description
1 polymer ?
#
loop_
_entity_poly.entity_id
_entity_poly.type
_entity_poly.pdbx_seq_one_letter_code
_entity_poly.pdbx_strand_id
1 'polypeptide(L)'
;DNPLKKAILTPEDWKLLRYCPSPVLMVKTDTPWTGGNILAAVDVGNADGEHRTLHSGIVSHGYDIAGLAQGTLHVVTAHPTPMLSAADPTFQLKETIEARYREQCRTFQAEYDISDERLHVLEGPADVVIPQVAHQFSAAVTVIGTVARTGLSGALIGNTAEVILDALESDVLVLKPGDIIAHLEELVSQR
;
A
#
# COMPACT_ATOMS: atom_id res chain seq x y z
N ASP A 1 -29.15 1.54 12.28
CA ASP A 1 -27.78 1.42 11.75
C ASP A 1 -27.52 2.57 10.82
N ASN A 2 -26.68 3.50 11.24
CA ASN A 2 -26.40 4.72 10.50
C ASN A 2 -25.22 4.48 9.55
N PRO A 3 -25.44 4.35 8.22
CA PRO A 3 -24.39 4.02 7.27
C PRO A 3 -23.38 5.16 7.02
N LEU A 4 -23.44 6.24 7.77
CA LEU A 4 -22.69 7.48 7.55
C LEU A 4 -21.56 7.76 8.55
N LYS A 5 -21.21 6.80 9.42
CA LYS A 5 -19.99 6.96 10.22
C LYS A 5 -18.78 6.40 9.47
N LYS A 6 -18.41 7.04 8.36
CA LYS A 6 -17.05 6.95 7.84
C LYS A 6 -16.14 7.52 8.93
N ALA A 7 -15.21 6.72 9.43
CA ALA A 7 -14.26 7.18 10.42
C ALA A 7 -13.39 8.28 9.78
N ILE A 8 -13.61 9.51 10.17
CA ILE A 8 -12.84 10.65 9.70
C ILE A 8 -11.56 10.71 10.53
N LEU A 9 -10.42 10.77 9.85
CA LEU A 9 -9.12 10.93 10.48
C LEU A 9 -9.01 12.31 11.14
N THR A 10 -8.63 12.32 12.40
CA THR A 10 -8.39 13.55 13.15
C THR A 10 -7.01 14.15 12.86
N PRO A 11 -6.76 15.43 13.20
CA PRO A 11 -5.42 16.01 13.10
C PRO A 11 -4.35 15.23 13.89
N GLU A 12 -4.71 14.65 15.03
CA GLU A 12 -3.83 13.81 15.85
C GLU A 12 -3.47 12.51 15.15
N ASP A 13 -4.42 11.87 14.47
CA ASP A 13 -4.17 10.64 13.66
C ASP A 13 -3.15 10.95 12.56
N TRP A 14 -3.28 12.10 11.90
CA TRP A 14 -2.33 12.53 10.88
C TRP A 14 -0.94 12.82 11.45
N LYS A 15 -0.84 13.36 12.66
CA LYS A 15 0.45 13.54 13.35
C LYS A 15 1.11 12.19 13.67
N LEU A 16 0.35 11.22 14.16
CA LEU A 16 0.83 9.86 14.39
C LEU A 16 1.36 9.23 13.10
N LEU A 17 0.59 9.32 12.03
CA LEU A 17 0.98 8.78 10.73
C LEU A 17 2.26 9.41 10.18
N ARG A 18 2.50 10.70 10.45
CA ARG A 18 3.70 11.42 9.99
C ARG A 18 4.93 11.15 10.85
N TYR A 19 4.78 11.12 12.17
CA TYR A 19 5.90 11.23 13.10
C TYR A 19 6.18 9.97 13.92
N CYS A 20 5.26 9.00 13.95
CA CYS A 20 5.51 7.76 14.67
C CYS A 20 6.52 6.90 13.89
N PRO A 21 7.68 6.51 14.50
CA PRO A 21 8.65 5.67 13.84
C PRO A 21 8.23 4.20 13.70
N SER A 22 7.25 3.77 14.49
CA SER A 22 6.67 2.43 14.41
C SER A 22 5.54 2.36 13.40
N PRO A 23 5.20 1.16 12.89
CA PRO A 23 3.97 0.97 12.13
C PRO A 23 2.75 1.47 12.91
N VAL A 24 1.81 2.11 12.22
CA VAL A 24 0.59 2.64 12.83
C VAL A 24 -0.60 1.86 12.31
N LEU A 25 -1.35 1.26 13.23
CA LEU A 25 -2.61 0.60 12.92
C LEU A 25 -3.77 1.57 13.15
N MET A 26 -4.52 1.84 12.09
CA MET A 26 -5.73 2.63 12.15
C MET A 26 -6.94 1.71 12.18
N VAL A 27 -7.64 1.71 13.31
CA VAL A 27 -8.86 0.90 13.50
C VAL A 27 -10.06 1.72 13.06
N LYS A 28 -10.71 1.27 11.99
CA LYS A 28 -11.86 1.95 11.39
C LYS A 28 -13.15 1.19 11.54
N THR A 29 -13.11 -0.10 11.88
CA THR A 29 -14.27 -0.96 11.94
C THR A 29 -14.28 -1.81 13.20
N ASP A 30 -15.45 -2.30 13.58
CA ASP A 30 -15.62 -3.27 14.67
C ASP A 30 -15.65 -4.72 14.15
N THR A 31 -15.39 -4.91 12.85
CA THR A 31 -15.43 -6.23 12.22
C THR A 31 -14.21 -7.06 12.64
N PRO A 32 -14.39 -8.28 13.14
CA PRO A 32 -13.26 -9.15 13.48
C PRO A 32 -12.44 -9.52 12.24
N TRP A 33 -11.13 -9.68 12.42
CA TRP A 33 -10.22 -10.08 11.32
C TRP A 33 -10.22 -11.58 11.04
N THR A 34 -10.76 -12.38 11.96
CA THR A 34 -10.73 -13.84 11.91
C THR A 34 -11.33 -14.39 10.63
N GLY A 35 -10.55 -15.19 9.90
CA GLY A 35 -10.93 -15.79 8.62
C GLY A 35 -11.08 -14.80 7.47
N GLY A 36 -10.74 -13.52 7.69
CA GLY A 36 -10.92 -12.45 6.70
C GLY A 36 -9.81 -12.38 5.66
N ASN A 37 -10.01 -11.53 4.68
CA ASN A 37 -9.01 -11.20 3.67
C ASN A 37 -8.12 -10.07 4.18
N ILE A 38 -6.82 -10.24 4.03
CA ILE A 38 -5.81 -9.23 4.30
C ILE A 38 -5.27 -8.76 2.96
N LEU A 39 -5.24 -7.47 2.73
CA LEU A 39 -4.78 -6.89 1.47
C LEU A 39 -3.46 -6.15 1.68
N ALA A 40 -2.42 -6.54 0.95
CA ALA A 40 -1.15 -5.83 0.89
C ALA A 40 -1.07 -5.02 -0.40
N ALA A 41 -0.88 -3.71 -0.31
CA ALA A 41 -0.75 -2.83 -1.45
C ALA A 41 0.72 -2.51 -1.73
N VAL A 42 1.21 -2.90 -2.90
CA VAL A 42 2.60 -2.74 -3.31
C VAL A 42 2.70 -2.08 -4.69
N ASP A 43 3.77 -1.38 -4.95
CA ASP A 43 4.12 -0.86 -6.27
C ASP A 43 5.20 -1.74 -6.90
N VAL A 44 4.76 -2.83 -7.52
CA VAL A 44 5.66 -3.83 -8.14
C VAL A 44 6.51 -3.21 -9.26
N GLY A 45 6.02 -2.18 -9.94
CA GLY A 45 6.73 -1.49 -11.01
C GLY A 45 7.91 -0.65 -10.52
N ASN A 46 8.01 -0.39 -9.23
CA ASN A 46 9.07 0.42 -8.65
C ASN A 46 10.06 -0.46 -7.88
N ALA A 47 11.20 -0.73 -8.50
CA ALA A 47 12.21 -1.69 -8.03
C ALA A 47 13.43 -1.03 -7.39
N ASP A 48 13.39 0.25 -7.00
CA ASP A 48 14.47 0.87 -6.26
C ASP A 48 14.64 0.28 -4.85
N GLY A 49 15.82 0.48 -4.23
CA GLY A 49 16.15 -0.16 -2.96
C GLY A 49 15.19 0.20 -1.81
N GLU A 50 14.70 1.42 -1.77
CA GLU A 50 13.75 1.89 -0.74
C GLU A 50 12.38 1.21 -0.90
N HIS A 51 11.86 1.14 -2.13
CA HIS A 51 10.60 0.47 -2.43
C HIS A 51 10.68 -1.03 -2.18
N ARG A 52 11.79 -1.67 -2.50
CA ARG A 52 11.98 -3.11 -2.24
C ARG A 52 11.96 -3.43 -0.75
N THR A 53 12.62 -2.62 0.07
CA THR A 53 12.59 -2.77 1.54
C THR A 53 11.18 -2.56 2.09
N LEU A 54 10.48 -1.55 1.58
CA LEU A 54 9.10 -1.26 1.96
C LEU A 54 8.15 -2.39 1.53
N HIS A 55 8.30 -2.92 0.32
CA HIS A 55 7.51 -4.07 -0.17
C HIS A 55 7.71 -5.30 0.72
N SER A 56 8.94 -5.58 1.11
CA SER A 56 9.25 -6.68 2.03
C SER A 56 8.51 -6.52 3.36
N GLY A 57 8.53 -5.33 3.93
CA GLY A 57 7.80 -5.02 5.16
C GLY A 57 6.29 -5.15 5.00
N ILE A 58 5.73 -4.64 3.92
CA ILE A 58 4.29 -4.72 3.64
C ILE A 58 3.83 -6.17 3.51
N VAL A 59 4.53 -6.98 2.73
CA VAL A 59 4.17 -8.39 2.51
C VAL A 59 4.39 -9.20 3.78
N SER A 60 5.48 -9.00 4.50
CA SER A 60 5.78 -9.68 5.76
C SER A 60 4.70 -9.42 6.82
N HIS A 61 4.33 -8.16 7.03
CA HIS A 61 3.25 -7.83 7.95
C HIS A 61 1.90 -8.39 7.49
N GLY A 62 1.64 -8.39 6.19
CA GLY A 62 0.45 -9.00 5.62
C GLY A 62 0.36 -10.50 5.91
N TYR A 63 1.44 -11.24 5.75
CA TYR A 63 1.53 -12.66 6.10
C TYR A 63 1.35 -12.90 7.60
N ASP A 64 1.97 -12.10 8.44
CA ASP A 64 1.84 -12.22 9.89
C ASP A 64 0.41 -12.00 10.35
N ILE A 65 -0.25 -10.97 9.85
CA ILE A 65 -1.66 -10.69 10.16
C ILE A 65 -2.56 -11.81 9.65
N ALA A 66 -2.36 -12.27 8.41
CA ALA A 66 -3.13 -13.37 7.85
C ALA A 66 -2.97 -14.66 8.66
N GLY A 67 -1.75 -14.97 9.12
CA GLY A 67 -1.48 -16.10 9.98
C GLY A 67 -2.19 -16.00 11.35
N LEU A 68 -2.09 -14.85 12.00
CA LEU A 68 -2.75 -14.60 13.29
C LEU A 68 -4.27 -14.62 13.19
N ALA A 69 -4.81 -14.06 12.12
CA ALA A 69 -6.26 -14.01 11.88
C ALA A 69 -6.83 -15.29 11.26
N GLN A 70 -6.01 -16.27 10.92
CA GLN A 70 -6.42 -17.46 10.14
C GLN A 70 -7.14 -17.06 8.83
N GLY A 71 -6.65 -15.99 8.22
CA GLY A 71 -7.18 -15.41 7.00
C GLY A 71 -6.31 -15.68 5.77
N THR A 72 -6.58 -14.98 4.71
CA THR A 72 -5.89 -15.10 3.42
C THR A 72 -5.24 -13.77 3.03
N LEU A 73 -3.96 -13.82 2.65
CA LEU A 73 -3.27 -12.66 2.12
C LEU A 73 -3.54 -12.52 0.62
N HIS A 74 -4.03 -11.34 0.23
CA HIS A 74 -4.09 -10.87 -1.15
C HIS A 74 -3.14 -9.70 -1.33
N VAL A 75 -2.62 -9.55 -2.54
CA VAL A 75 -1.74 -8.45 -2.93
C VAL A 75 -2.37 -7.68 -4.08
N VAL A 76 -2.36 -6.36 -4.00
CA VAL A 76 -2.78 -5.48 -5.09
C VAL A 76 -1.62 -4.62 -5.55
N THR A 77 -1.48 -4.48 -6.87
CA THR A 77 -0.59 -3.52 -7.49
C THR A 77 -1.33 -2.76 -8.58
N ALA A 78 -1.22 -1.44 -8.56
CA ALA A 78 -1.83 -0.57 -9.56
C ALA A 78 -0.84 -0.36 -10.71
N HIS A 79 -1.29 -0.64 -11.91
CA HIS A 79 -0.52 -0.44 -13.14
C HIS A 79 -0.93 0.90 -13.76
N PRO A 80 -0.05 1.90 -13.84
CA PRO A 80 -0.41 3.16 -14.47
C PRO A 80 -0.71 2.96 -15.96
N THR A 81 -1.77 3.60 -16.43
CA THR A 81 -2.08 3.66 -17.86
C THR A 81 -0.96 4.39 -18.59
N PRO A 82 -0.31 3.77 -19.62
CA PRO A 82 0.68 4.47 -20.41
C PRO A 82 0.05 5.71 -21.06
N MET A 83 0.60 6.90 -20.77
CA MET A 83 0.21 8.12 -21.46
C MET A 83 0.80 8.11 -22.85
N LEU A 84 0.00 7.71 -23.84
CA LEU A 84 0.36 7.73 -25.24
C LEU A 84 0.01 9.11 -25.81
N SER A 85 1.02 9.90 -26.21
CA SER A 85 0.75 11.04 -27.06
C SER A 85 0.37 10.56 -28.47
N ALA A 86 -0.65 11.15 -29.07
CA ALA A 86 -1.18 10.76 -30.38
C ALA A 86 -0.17 10.87 -31.56
N ALA A 87 1.05 11.34 -31.30
CA ALA A 87 2.11 11.55 -32.27
C ALA A 87 3.16 10.45 -32.32
N ASP A 88 3.05 9.41 -31.48
CA ASP A 88 4.12 8.43 -31.26
C ASP A 88 3.76 7.07 -31.89
N PRO A 89 4.68 6.40 -32.63
CA PRO A 89 4.46 5.05 -33.18
C PRO A 89 4.53 3.96 -32.08
N THR A 90 3.77 4.11 -31.02
CA THR A 90 3.98 3.58 -29.67
C THR A 90 3.18 2.33 -29.31
N PHE A 91 2.60 1.64 -30.26
CA PHE A 91 2.01 0.33 -29.98
C PHE A 91 3.07 -0.64 -29.43
N GLN A 92 4.30 -0.57 -29.96
CA GLN A 92 5.44 -1.36 -29.50
C GLN A 92 5.91 -0.94 -28.10
N LEU A 93 5.87 0.34 -27.76
CA LEU A 93 6.27 0.83 -26.43
C LEU A 93 5.29 0.38 -25.35
N LYS A 94 3.98 0.42 -25.64
CA LYS A 94 2.95 -0.10 -24.74
C LYS A 94 3.14 -1.57 -24.46
N GLU A 95 3.32 -2.39 -25.49
CA GLU A 95 3.57 -3.84 -25.35
C GLU A 95 4.84 -4.13 -24.55
N THR A 96 5.90 -3.36 -24.78
CA THR A 96 7.17 -3.50 -24.04
C THR A 96 7.00 -3.15 -22.56
N ILE A 97 6.28 -2.09 -22.24
CA ILE A 97 5.98 -1.67 -20.86
C ILE A 97 5.14 -2.75 -20.16
N GLU A 98 4.11 -3.25 -20.79
CA GLU A 98 3.26 -4.31 -20.26
C GLU A 98 4.02 -5.63 -20.05
N ALA A 99 4.90 -6.01 -20.98
CA ALA A 99 5.72 -7.20 -20.86
C ALA A 99 6.71 -7.07 -19.69
N ARG A 100 7.35 -5.92 -19.51
CA ARG A 100 8.24 -5.63 -18.38
C ARG A 100 7.49 -5.70 -17.06
N TYR A 101 6.31 -5.10 -17.00
CA TYR A 101 5.49 -5.12 -15.79
C TYR A 101 5.06 -6.54 -15.40
N ARG A 102 4.64 -7.35 -16.36
CA ARG A 102 4.33 -8.78 -16.15
C ARG A 102 5.53 -9.57 -15.63
N GLU A 103 6.72 -9.30 -16.14
CA GLU A 103 7.94 -9.94 -15.65
C GLU A 103 8.27 -9.52 -14.22
N GLN A 104 8.12 -8.23 -13.90
CA GLN A 104 8.26 -7.73 -12.53
C GLN A 104 7.25 -8.37 -11.57
N CYS A 105 6.01 -8.56 -11.99
CA CYS A 105 5.00 -9.29 -11.21
C CYS A 105 5.41 -10.74 -10.96
N ARG A 106 5.92 -11.45 -11.95
CA ARG A 106 6.40 -12.83 -11.79
C ARG A 106 7.58 -12.94 -10.84
N THR A 107 8.53 -12.01 -10.93
CA THR A 107 9.67 -11.94 -10.01
C THR A 107 9.19 -11.68 -8.58
N PHE A 108 8.26 -10.77 -8.39
CA PHE A 108 7.64 -10.48 -7.11
C PHE A 108 6.90 -11.71 -6.54
N GLN A 109 6.10 -12.39 -7.35
CA GLN A 109 5.39 -13.60 -6.95
C GLN A 109 6.34 -14.72 -6.49
N ALA A 110 7.45 -14.92 -7.20
CA ALA A 110 8.45 -15.90 -6.85
C ALA A 110 9.18 -15.54 -5.54
N GLU A 111 9.50 -14.26 -5.35
CA GLU A 111 10.21 -13.77 -4.16
C GLU A 111 9.36 -13.89 -2.88
N TYR A 112 8.05 -13.61 -2.98
CA TYR A 112 7.16 -13.54 -1.82
C TYR A 112 6.15 -14.70 -1.73
N ASP A 113 6.25 -15.69 -2.60
CA ASP A 113 5.34 -16.84 -2.64
C ASP A 113 3.86 -16.43 -2.78
N ILE A 114 3.57 -15.60 -3.77
CA ILE A 114 2.22 -15.13 -4.07
C ILE A 114 1.68 -15.87 -5.30
N SER A 115 0.60 -16.62 -5.14
CA SER A 115 -0.07 -17.30 -6.25
C SER A 115 -0.83 -16.33 -7.15
N ASP A 116 -1.16 -16.77 -8.36
CA ASP A 116 -1.88 -15.94 -9.34
C ASP A 116 -3.25 -15.49 -8.81
N GLU A 117 -3.94 -16.35 -8.06
CA GLU A 117 -5.27 -16.03 -7.50
C GLU A 117 -5.21 -14.96 -6.41
N ARG A 118 -4.03 -14.75 -5.82
CA ARG A 118 -3.84 -13.79 -4.74
C ARG A 118 -3.20 -12.49 -5.18
N LEU A 119 -2.69 -12.41 -6.42
CA LEU A 119 -2.15 -11.18 -6.98
C LEU A 119 -3.17 -10.49 -7.88
N HIS A 120 -3.55 -9.28 -7.54
CA HIS A 120 -4.50 -8.45 -8.28
C HIS A 120 -3.76 -7.29 -8.94
N VAL A 121 -3.65 -7.37 -10.26
CA VAL A 121 -2.98 -6.36 -11.10
C VAL A 121 -4.06 -5.59 -11.85
N LEU A 122 -4.23 -4.33 -11.54
CA LEU A 122 -5.25 -3.48 -12.17
C LEU A 122 -4.62 -2.24 -12.77
N GLU A 123 -5.14 -1.85 -13.93
CA GLU A 123 -4.77 -0.59 -14.58
C GLU A 123 -5.52 0.57 -13.93
N GLY A 124 -4.82 1.63 -13.62
CA GLY A 124 -5.36 2.84 -13.05
C GLY A 124 -4.51 3.44 -11.93
N PRO A 125 -4.90 4.62 -11.42
CA PRO A 125 -4.19 5.25 -10.31
C PRO A 125 -4.40 4.46 -9.01
N ALA A 126 -3.34 4.38 -8.20
CA ALA A 126 -3.32 3.62 -6.95
C ALA A 126 -4.41 4.06 -5.95
N ASP A 127 -4.70 5.36 -5.89
CA ASP A 127 -5.72 5.93 -5.02
C ASP A 127 -7.17 5.53 -5.38
N VAL A 128 -7.37 5.06 -6.60
CA VAL A 128 -8.65 4.48 -7.05
C VAL A 128 -8.63 2.96 -6.94
N VAL A 129 -7.57 2.33 -7.43
CA VAL A 129 -7.45 0.87 -7.52
C VAL A 129 -7.42 0.20 -6.14
N ILE A 130 -6.63 0.72 -5.20
CA ILE A 130 -6.45 0.07 -3.90
C ILE A 130 -7.75 0.04 -3.08
N PRO A 131 -8.48 1.16 -2.91
CA PRO A 131 -9.77 1.12 -2.23
C PRO A 131 -10.81 0.24 -2.94
N GLN A 132 -10.81 0.22 -4.27
CA GLN A 132 -11.72 -0.62 -5.05
C GLN A 132 -11.48 -2.11 -4.78
N VAL A 133 -10.23 -2.56 -4.80
CA VAL A 133 -9.89 -3.97 -4.53
C VAL A 133 -10.18 -4.32 -3.07
N ALA A 134 -9.84 -3.45 -2.12
CA ALA A 134 -10.15 -3.64 -0.71
C ALA A 134 -11.66 -3.85 -0.48
N HIS A 135 -12.48 -3.06 -1.14
CA HIS A 135 -13.94 -3.19 -1.08
C HIS A 135 -14.42 -4.49 -1.75
N GLN A 136 -13.92 -4.80 -2.95
CA GLN A 136 -14.32 -5.98 -3.72
C GLN A 136 -14.06 -7.29 -2.96
N PHE A 137 -12.95 -7.39 -2.25
CA PHE A 137 -12.58 -8.57 -1.46
C PHE A 137 -13.00 -8.48 0.02
N SER A 138 -13.73 -7.44 0.39
CA SER A 138 -14.12 -7.19 1.79
C SER A 138 -12.92 -7.30 2.73
N ALA A 139 -11.83 -6.62 2.41
CA ALA A 139 -10.61 -6.66 3.19
C ALA A 139 -10.87 -6.26 4.65
N ALA A 140 -10.44 -7.10 5.58
CA ALA A 140 -10.49 -6.80 7.01
C ALA A 140 -9.40 -5.81 7.40
N VAL A 141 -8.21 -5.99 6.85
CA VAL A 141 -7.05 -5.12 7.03
C VAL A 141 -6.38 -4.88 5.68
N THR A 142 -6.00 -3.63 5.43
CA THR A 142 -5.15 -3.26 4.30
C THR A 142 -3.81 -2.77 4.82
N VAL A 143 -2.72 -3.33 4.31
CA VAL A 143 -1.34 -2.92 4.65
C VAL A 143 -0.82 -2.06 3.51
N ILE A 144 -0.43 -0.83 3.83
CA ILE A 144 0.11 0.13 2.88
C ILE A 144 1.43 0.71 3.36
N GLY A 145 2.26 1.14 2.42
CA GLY A 145 3.45 1.94 2.69
C GLY A 145 3.22 3.41 2.35
N THR A 146 3.83 4.29 3.12
CA THR A 146 3.90 5.71 2.77
C THR A 146 5.27 5.98 2.19
N VAL A 147 5.34 6.35 0.91
CA VAL A 147 6.57 6.90 0.32
C VAL A 147 6.56 8.39 0.62
N ALA A 148 7.31 8.81 1.64
CA ALA A 148 7.53 10.22 1.87
C ALA A 148 8.43 10.75 0.75
N ARG A 149 7.93 11.70 -0.02
CA ARG A 149 8.83 12.51 -0.85
C ARG A 149 9.70 13.31 0.10
N THR A 150 11.01 13.11 0.04
CA THR A 150 12.00 13.89 0.76
C THR A 150 11.95 15.33 0.28
N GLY A 151 11.27 16.16 0.99
CA GLY A 151 11.24 17.62 0.84
C GLY A 151 11.49 18.24 2.19
N LEU A 152 12.51 18.96 2.27
CA LEU A 152 13.05 20.01 3.15
C LEU A 152 12.62 20.16 4.62
N SER A 153 11.63 19.50 5.19
CA SER A 153 11.31 19.65 6.63
C SER A 153 10.26 18.68 7.16
N GLY A 154 10.55 17.38 7.14
CA GLY A 154 9.71 16.45 7.89
C GLY A 154 9.04 15.37 7.03
N ALA A 155 8.58 14.33 7.70
CA ALA A 155 7.87 13.23 7.11
C ALA A 155 6.52 13.71 6.55
N LEU A 156 6.46 13.94 5.24
CA LEU A 156 5.19 14.19 4.55
C LEU A 156 4.62 12.85 4.08
N ILE A 157 3.39 12.58 4.46
CA ILE A 157 2.61 11.53 3.82
C ILE A 157 2.26 12.05 2.43
N GLY A 158 2.56 11.26 1.36
CA GLY A 158 2.24 11.67 0.01
C GLY A 158 0.73 11.81 -0.21
N ASN A 159 0.31 12.69 -1.10
CA ASN A 159 -1.11 12.94 -1.39
C ASN A 159 -1.86 11.66 -1.77
N THR A 160 -1.23 10.76 -2.52
CA THR A 160 -1.82 9.47 -2.90
C THR A 160 -2.12 8.62 -1.67
N ALA A 161 -1.19 8.53 -0.71
CA ALA A 161 -1.40 7.78 0.53
C ALA A 161 -2.51 8.42 1.38
N GLU A 162 -2.61 9.75 1.44
CA GLU A 162 -3.68 10.44 2.14
C GLU A 162 -5.06 10.10 1.56
N VAL A 163 -5.20 10.11 0.24
CA VAL A 163 -6.46 9.75 -0.44
C VAL A 163 -6.82 8.30 -0.17
N ILE A 164 -5.85 7.38 -0.24
CA ILE A 164 -6.08 5.96 0.04
C ILE A 164 -6.53 5.75 1.48
N LEU A 165 -5.85 6.35 2.46
CA LEU A 165 -6.18 6.25 3.88
C LEU A 165 -7.59 6.73 4.18
N ASP A 166 -8.01 7.81 3.55
CA ASP A 166 -9.36 8.36 3.71
C ASP A 166 -10.44 7.49 3.04
N ALA A 167 -10.12 6.89 1.90
CA ALA A 167 -11.06 6.09 1.11
C ALA A 167 -11.24 4.66 1.60
N LEU A 168 -10.24 4.06 2.26
CA LEU A 168 -10.31 2.70 2.77
C LEU A 168 -11.34 2.56 3.90
N GLU A 169 -12.20 1.54 3.77
CA GLU A 169 -13.21 1.19 4.78
C GLU A 169 -12.70 0.12 5.76
N SER A 170 -11.65 -0.62 5.40
CA SER A 170 -10.97 -1.60 6.26
C SER A 170 -10.14 -0.92 7.35
N ASP A 171 -9.70 -1.69 8.35
CA ASP A 171 -8.59 -1.29 9.18
C ASP A 171 -7.32 -1.17 8.31
N VAL A 172 -6.40 -0.28 8.67
CA VAL A 172 -5.24 0.02 7.84
C VAL A 172 -3.98 -0.01 8.69
N LEU A 173 -3.02 -0.86 8.29
CA LEU A 173 -1.67 -0.83 8.82
C LEU A 173 -0.77 -0.01 7.89
N VAL A 174 -0.16 1.03 8.42
CA VAL A 174 0.65 1.98 7.67
C VAL A 174 2.12 1.81 8.05
N LEU A 175 2.95 1.53 7.05
CA LEU A 175 4.39 1.36 7.18
C LEU A 175 5.14 2.54 6.54
N LYS A 176 6.29 2.88 7.10
CA LYS A 176 7.18 3.91 6.58
C LYS A 176 8.46 3.28 6.01
N PRO A 177 9.12 3.90 5.02
CA PRO A 177 10.45 3.51 4.59
C PRO A 177 11.48 3.57 5.73
N GLY A 178 12.50 2.71 5.69
CA GLY A 178 13.47 2.59 6.77
C GLY A 178 14.31 3.84 7.03
N ASP A 179 14.62 4.63 6.02
CA ASP A 179 15.32 5.93 6.15
C ASP A 179 14.48 6.96 6.90
N ILE A 180 13.18 7.00 6.66
CA ILE A 180 12.24 7.88 7.40
C ILE A 180 12.14 7.43 8.86
N ILE A 181 12.08 6.12 9.13
CA ILE A 181 12.07 5.58 10.49
C ILE A 181 13.34 6.00 11.25
N ALA A 182 14.52 5.83 10.65
CA ALA A 182 15.79 6.21 11.24
C ALA A 182 15.84 7.71 11.59
N HIS A 183 15.37 8.58 10.68
CA HIS A 183 15.31 10.01 10.92
C HIS A 183 14.35 10.37 12.06
N LEU A 184 13.19 9.74 12.14
CA LEU A 184 12.22 9.98 13.22
C LEU A 184 12.75 9.48 14.57
N GLU A 185 13.45 8.36 14.61
CA GLU A 185 14.09 7.84 15.83
C GLU A 185 15.16 8.80 16.36
N GLU A 186 15.96 9.39 15.47
CA GLU A 186 16.94 10.43 15.84
C GLU A 186 16.26 11.64 16.47
N LEU A 187 15.15 12.12 15.91
CA LEU A 187 14.41 13.26 16.44
C LEU A 187 13.82 12.96 17.84
N VAL A 188 13.39 11.74 18.09
CA VAL A 188 12.86 11.32 19.40
C VAL A 188 13.97 11.20 20.45
N SER A 189 15.15 10.71 20.05
CA SER A 189 16.29 10.50 20.96
C SER A 189 16.97 11.81 21.39
N GLN A 190 16.73 12.93 20.69
CA GLN A 190 17.27 14.25 21.01
C GLN A 190 16.42 15.05 22.02
N ARG A 191 15.30 14.50 22.49
CA ARG A 191 14.42 15.08 23.50
C ARG A 191 14.61 14.42 24.86
#